data_fb317b84ac533d4dea4b5f877118d48e
#
_entry.id   fb317b84ac533d4dea4b5f877118d48e
#
_cell.length_a   1.000
_cell.length_b   1.000
_cell.length_c   1.000
_cell.angle_alpha   90.00
_cell.angle_beta   90.00
_cell.angle_gamma   90.00
#
_symmetry.space_group_name_H-M   'P 1'
#
loop_
_entity.id
_entity.type
_entity.pdbx_description
1 polymer ?
#
loop_
_entity_poly.entity_id
_entity_poly.type
_entity_poly.pdbx_seq_one_letter_code
_entity_poly.pdbx_strand_id
1 'polypeptide(L)'
;KNLSFDISGEIKDTKEIPYGNDDDELFWIVGDTLYLTEDLFDQMRINKNHINANIYYRLDKENELSAFYNYTGGNAYAAGSLGPQYLKDLINHQYGLRFNNKYHFLRITARNQTGDSINRNSIAIHQVTNPNPDGSSMSWNRALTDYGRDGLGWWIKFNSDDVNVDYQFNNQLTDRLKVVSGFDYEFKDPHTDRTAINDEGTSPITGNYGGTDIKESRYGIYGQIDYIINNEFSINSSMRFDDHEFYGKTFSPRASLVRKNFLSGTIKLIAGTGFKAPTLLERNIYAGQKAIAGGNEGALDPYLNIPYPQDFIVNAVALGSANGFTVVDFKDLNGDGIYNGVEIDSFITSNYVEPLKLEEHQSIELAYTG
;
A
#
# COMPACT_ATOMS: atom_id res chain seq x y z
N LYS A 1 -37.72 -13.43 -16.15
CA LYS A 1 -37.42 -12.24 -15.34
C LYS A 1 -36.03 -11.76 -15.72
N ASN A 2 -35.92 -10.50 -16.13
CA ASN A 2 -34.65 -9.95 -16.61
C ASN A 2 -33.86 -9.22 -15.50
N LEU A 3 -34.48 -9.02 -14.34
CA LEU A 3 -33.92 -8.34 -13.20
C LEU A 3 -33.83 -9.27 -12.00
N SER A 4 -32.66 -9.29 -11.34
CA SER A 4 -32.45 -9.94 -10.05
C SER A 4 -31.54 -9.07 -9.18
N PHE A 5 -31.59 -9.29 -7.88
CA PHE A 5 -30.72 -8.64 -6.92
C PHE A 5 -30.39 -9.60 -5.79
N ASP A 6 -29.26 -9.36 -5.14
CA ASP A 6 -28.87 -9.96 -3.87
C ASP A 6 -28.36 -8.88 -2.92
N ILE A 7 -28.62 -9.08 -1.64
CA ILE A 7 -28.11 -8.24 -0.56
C ILE A 7 -27.68 -9.17 0.57
N SER A 8 -26.49 -8.96 1.07
CA SER A 8 -25.96 -9.64 2.24
C SER A 8 -25.26 -8.66 3.18
N GLY A 9 -25.17 -9.02 4.45
CA GLY A 9 -24.48 -8.20 5.45
C GLY A 9 -23.95 -9.05 6.59
N GLU A 10 -22.90 -8.55 7.23
CA GLU A 10 -22.27 -9.13 8.39
C GLU A 10 -22.00 -8.03 9.42
N ILE A 11 -22.29 -8.31 10.67
CA ILE A 11 -21.86 -7.51 11.81
C ILE A 11 -21.08 -8.45 12.73
N LYS A 12 -19.83 -8.07 13.00
CA LYS A 12 -18.97 -8.80 13.92
C LYS A 12 -18.45 -7.84 14.98
N ASP A 13 -18.59 -8.21 16.23
CA ASP A 13 -17.99 -7.51 17.37
C ASP A 13 -17.25 -8.54 18.22
N THR A 14 -15.97 -8.32 18.42
CA THR A 14 -15.11 -9.21 19.18
C THR A 14 -14.36 -8.38 20.21
N LYS A 15 -14.54 -8.72 21.47
CA LYS A 15 -13.96 -7.96 22.59
C LYS A 15 -12.46 -8.20 22.78
N GLU A 16 -11.96 -9.33 22.34
CA GLU A 16 -10.57 -9.75 22.56
C GLU A 16 -9.94 -10.28 21.29
N ILE A 17 -8.69 -9.94 21.10
CA ILE A 17 -7.81 -10.68 20.21
C ILE A 17 -7.00 -11.60 21.10
N PRO A 18 -7.13 -12.91 20.99
CA PRO A 18 -6.18 -13.81 21.61
C PRO A 18 -4.82 -13.59 20.95
N TYR A 19 -3.93 -12.88 21.61
CA TYR A 19 -2.52 -12.88 21.28
C TYR A 19 -1.89 -14.10 21.94
N GLY A 20 -1.53 -15.09 21.12
CA GLY A 20 -0.73 -16.23 21.55
C GLY A 20 -1.49 -17.25 22.37
N ASN A 21 -0.93 -18.40 22.46
CA ASN A 21 -1.18 -19.35 23.54
C ASN A 21 -0.57 -18.78 24.82
N ASP A 22 -1.06 -19.17 25.96
CA ASP A 22 -0.70 -18.73 27.31
C ASP A 22 0.81 -18.66 27.64
N ASP A 23 1.68 -19.10 26.73
CA ASP A 23 3.13 -19.14 26.89
C ASP A 23 3.90 -17.98 26.23
N ASP A 24 3.24 -17.16 25.41
CA ASP A 24 3.86 -16.01 24.70
C ASP A 24 3.37 -14.67 25.28
N GLU A 25 3.64 -14.41 26.54
CA GLU A 25 3.45 -13.09 27.14
C GLU A 25 4.35 -12.07 26.43
N LEU A 26 3.76 -11.28 25.54
CA LEU A 26 4.44 -10.12 24.98
C LEU A 26 4.62 -9.07 26.09
N PHE A 27 5.84 -8.78 26.42
CA PHE A 27 6.18 -7.76 27.40
C PHE A 27 7.03 -6.66 26.77
N TRP A 28 6.93 -5.47 27.34
CA TRP A 28 7.74 -4.31 26.99
C TRP A 28 8.57 -3.90 28.19
N ILE A 29 9.85 -3.65 27.95
CA ILE A 29 10.74 -3.09 28.96
C ILE A 29 10.94 -1.61 28.64
N VAL A 30 10.54 -0.76 29.56
CA VAL A 30 10.80 0.67 29.52
C VAL A 30 11.61 1.04 30.78
N GLY A 31 12.87 1.36 30.58
CA GLY A 31 13.82 1.49 31.69
C GLY A 31 13.97 0.16 32.42
N ASP A 32 13.73 0.15 33.73
CA ASP A 32 13.80 -1.04 34.59
C ASP A 32 12.40 -1.68 34.82
N THR A 33 11.36 -1.21 34.15
CA THR A 33 9.98 -1.66 34.39
C THR A 33 9.47 -2.51 33.24
N LEU A 34 8.96 -3.69 33.59
CA LEU A 34 8.30 -4.61 32.71
C LEU A 34 6.80 -4.30 32.66
N TYR A 35 6.26 -4.12 31.46
CA TYR A 35 4.84 -3.96 31.23
C TYR A 35 4.30 -5.14 30.46
N LEU A 36 3.27 -5.78 30.98
CA LEU A 36 2.54 -6.83 30.25
C LEU A 36 1.60 -6.18 29.22
N THR A 37 1.61 -6.75 28.05
CA THR A 37 0.77 -6.25 26.94
C THR A 37 -0.71 -6.28 27.27
N GLU A 38 -1.16 -7.26 28.04
CA GLU A 38 -2.57 -7.42 28.44
C GLU A 38 -3.11 -6.23 29.22
N ASP A 39 -2.31 -5.68 30.14
CA ASP A 39 -2.70 -4.52 30.95
C ASP A 39 -2.85 -3.22 30.15
N LEU A 40 -2.20 -3.17 28.98
CA LEU A 40 -2.21 -2.00 28.09
C LEU A 40 -3.32 -2.05 27.05
N PHE A 41 -4.05 -3.17 26.91
CA PHE A 41 -4.84 -3.47 25.73
C PHE A 41 -6.36 -3.58 25.94
N ASP A 42 -6.84 -3.36 27.13
CA ASP A 42 -8.23 -3.61 27.53
C ASP A 42 -9.31 -2.79 26.78
N GLN A 43 -8.90 -1.86 25.91
CA GLN A 43 -9.82 -0.92 25.27
C GLN A 43 -9.96 -1.07 23.75
N MET A 44 -9.26 -2.01 23.13
CA MET A 44 -9.28 -2.15 21.68
C MET A 44 -10.27 -3.24 21.24
N ARG A 45 -11.36 -2.83 20.60
CA ARG A 45 -12.36 -3.73 20.03
C ARG A 45 -12.11 -3.95 18.55
N ILE A 46 -12.27 -5.18 18.10
CA ILE A 46 -12.48 -5.48 16.69
C ILE A 46 -13.97 -5.46 16.46
N ASN A 47 -14.40 -4.54 15.61
CA ASN A 47 -15.74 -4.57 15.07
C ASN A 47 -15.68 -4.47 13.55
N LYS A 48 -16.56 -5.20 12.89
CA LYS A 48 -16.64 -5.20 11.43
C LYS A 48 -18.10 -5.16 11.02
N ASN A 49 -18.40 -4.20 10.17
CA ASN A 49 -19.69 -4.11 9.50
C ASN A 49 -19.44 -4.29 8.01
N HIS A 50 -20.16 -5.17 7.37
CA HIS A 50 -20.04 -5.40 5.94
C HIS A 50 -21.43 -5.46 5.32
N ILE A 51 -21.59 -4.80 4.17
CA ILE A 51 -22.79 -4.85 3.34
C ILE A 51 -22.34 -5.08 1.90
N ASN A 52 -22.97 -6.04 1.25
CA ASN A 52 -22.83 -6.30 -0.17
C ASN A 52 -24.20 -6.23 -0.82
N ALA A 53 -24.33 -5.48 -1.90
CA ALA A 53 -25.54 -5.37 -2.69
C ALA A 53 -25.21 -5.48 -4.17
N ASN A 54 -25.92 -6.32 -4.90
CA ASN A 54 -25.75 -6.49 -6.33
C ASN A 54 -27.13 -6.42 -7.02
N ILE A 55 -27.12 -5.83 -8.20
CA ILE A 55 -28.27 -5.78 -9.12
C ILE A 55 -27.80 -6.31 -10.46
N TYR A 56 -28.54 -7.26 -11.02
CA TYR A 56 -28.24 -7.89 -12.30
C TYR A 56 -29.40 -7.65 -13.26
N TYR A 57 -29.09 -7.18 -14.44
CA TYR A 57 -30.06 -6.99 -15.52
C TYR A 57 -29.62 -7.76 -16.78
N ARG A 58 -30.39 -8.77 -17.15
CA ARG A 58 -30.17 -9.52 -18.38
C ARG A 58 -30.82 -8.80 -19.54
N LEU A 59 -29.99 -8.27 -20.42
CA LEU A 59 -30.44 -7.66 -21.67
C LEU A 59 -31.06 -8.71 -22.58
N ASP A 60 -30.42 -9.86 -22.66
CA ASP A 60 -30.87 -11.06 -23.36
C ASP A 60 -30.26 -12.33 -22.75
N LYS A 61 -30.24 -13.46 -23.49
CA LYS A 61 -29.71 -14.74 -22.97
C LYS A 61 -28.20 -14.76 -22.76
N GLU A 62 -27.49 -13.89 -23.45
CA GLU A 62 -26.03 -13.88 -23.49
C GLU A 62 -25.43 -12.62 -22.84
N ASN A 63 -26.19 -11.54 -22.72
CA ASN A 63 -25.71 -10.26 -22.27
C ASN A 63 -26.28 -9.88 -20.90
N GLU A 64 -25.40 -9.64 -19.93
CA GLU A 64 -25.76 -9.22 -18.59
C GLU A 64 -25.04 -7.92 -18.22
N LEU A 65 -25.80 -6.96 -17.69
CA LEU A 65 -25.30 -5.77 -17.01
C LEU A 65 -25.53 -5.93 -15.52
N SER A 66 -24.54 -5.62 -14.70
CA SER A 66 -24.70 -5.60 -13.25
C SER A 66 -24.09 -4.36 -12.61
N ALA A 67 -24.67 -3.94 -11.51
CA ALA A 67 -24.13 -2.93 -10.63
C ALA A 67 -23.92 -3.55 -9.24
N PHE A 68 -22.87 -3.14 -8.55
CA PHE A 68 -22.61 -3.61 -7.19
C PHE A 68 -22.19 -2.47 -6.27
N TYR A 69 -22.46 -2.65 -5.02
CA TYR A 69 -22.01 -1.81 -3.94
C TYR A 69 -21.53 -2.68 -2.79
N ASN A 70 -20.30 -2.42 -2.32
CA ASN A 70 -19.73 -3.02 -1.13
C ASN A 70 -19.40 -1.92 -0.12
N TYR A 71 -19.81 -2.13 1.10
CA TYR A 71 -19.41 -1.35 2.24
C TYR A 71 -18.69 -2.24 3.23
N THR A 72 -17.57 -1.78 3.74
CA THR A 72 -16.91 -2.39 4.90
C THR A 72 -16.49 -1.26 5.82
N GLY A 73 -16.86 -1.36 7.09
CA GLY A 73 -16.51 -0.39 8.11
C GLY A 73 -16.18 -1.06 9.43
N GLY A 74 -15.42 -0.37 10.26
CA GLY A 74 -15.10 -0.84 11.61
C GLY A 74 -13.66 -0.66 12.02
N ASN A 75 -13.29 -1.36 13.09
CA ASN A 75 -11.94 -1.36 13.64
C ASN A 75 -11.35 -2.76 13.51
N ALA A 76 -10.06 -2.83 13.27
CA ALA A 76 -9.37 -4.10 13.08
C ALA A 76 -7.92 -4.02 13.58
N TYR A 77 -7.24 -5.17 13.57
CA TYR A 77 -5.81 -5.24 13.74
C TYR A 77 -5.16 -5.80 12.48
N ALA A 78 -4.00 -5.27 12.15
CA ALA A 78 -3.14 -5.81 11.11
C ALA A 78 -1.75 -6.08 11.68
N ALA A 79 -1.09 -7.10 11.17
CA ALA A 79 0.33 -7.31 11.42
C ALA A 79 1.13 -6.25 10.65
N GLY A 80 2.00 -5.54 11.34
CA GLY A 80 2.92 -4.57 10.74
C GLY A 80 4.36 -4.96 11.03
N SER A 81 5.29 -4.47 10.24
CA SER A 81 6.73 -4.71 10.42
C SER A 81 7.27 -4.19 11.76
N LEU A 82 6.58 -3.26 12.37
CA LEU A 82 6.93 -2.63 13.66
C LEU A 82 6.01 -3.07 14.80
N GLY A 83 5.32 -4.17 14.62
CA GLY A 83 4.34 -4.68 15.57
C GLY A 83 2.89 -4.46 15.13
N PRO A 84 1.94 -4.79 16.01
CA PRO A 84 0.52 -4.72 15.69
C PRO A 84 0.07 -3.28 15.39
N GLN A 85 -0.63 -3.12 14.26
CA GLN A 85 -1.29 -1.88 13.88
C GLN A 85 -2.77 -1.95 14.23
N TYR A 86 -3.26 -0.96 14.95
CA TYR A 86 -4.69 -0.77 15.16
C TYR A 86 -5.27 0.08 14.04
N LEU A 87 -6.15 -0.52 13.27
CA LEU A 87 -6.88 0.15 12.20
C LEU A 87 -8.19 0.67 12.77
N LYS A 88 -8.30 1.99 12.86
CA LYS A 88 -9.42 2.67 13.50
C LYS A 88 -10.30 3.36 12.46
N ASP A 89 -11.61 3.31 12.70
CA ASP A 89 -12.62 3.99 11.90
C ASP A 89 -12.48 3.73 10.38
N LEU A 90 -12.09 2.47 10.05
CA LEU A 90 -12.01 2.05 8.67
C LEU A 90 -13.36 2.13 8.00
N ILE A 91 -13.44 2.82 6.90
CA ILE A 91 -14.59 2.88 6.01
C ILE A 91 -14.09 2.64 4.60
N ASN A 92 -14.69 1.68 3.93
CA ASN A 92 -14.41 1.39 2.53
C ASN A 92 -15.74 1.28 1.78
N HIS A 93 -15.94 2.17 0.82
CA HIS A 93 -17.02 2.13 -0.14
C HIS A 93 -16.47 1.68 -1.49
N GLN A 94 -17.08 0.69 -2.09
CA GLN A 94 -16.74 0.26 -3.43
C GLN A 94 -18.00 0.16 -4.27
N TYR A 95 -17.99 0.81 -5.41
CA TYR A 95 -19.06 0.82 -6.38
C TYR A 95 -18.56 0.25 -7.68
N GLY A 96 -19.41 -0.42 -8.41
CA GLY A 96 -18.99 -0.90 -9.71
C GLY A 96 -20.13 -1.22 -10.65
N LEU A 97 -19.76 -1.16 -11.92
CA LEU A 97 -20.57 -1.61 -13.03
C LEU A 97 -19.83 -2.74 -13.76
N ARG A 98 -20.57 -3.75 -14.20
CA ARG A 98 -20.04 -4.83 -15.01
C ARG A 98 -20.96 -5.06 -16.20
N PHE A 99 -20.35 -5.25 -17.34
CA PHE A 99 -20.99 -5.86 -18.50
C PHE A 99 -20.29 -7.18 -18.80
N ASN A 100 -21.04 -8.22 -19.01
CA ASN A 100 -20.51 -9.55 -19.26
C ASN A 100 -21.32 -10.25 -20.34
N ASN A 101 -20.62 -10.85 -21.31
CA ASN A 101 -21.20 -11.80 -22.24
C ASN A 101 -20.18 -12.88 -22.62
N LYS A 102 -20.49 -13.70 -23.61
CA LYS A 102 -19.62 -14.78 -24.06
C LYS A 102 -18.21 -14.32 -24.48
N TYR A 103 -18.09 -13.10 -25.01
CA TYR A 103 -16.86 -12.60 -25.61
C TYR A 103 -16.26 -11.41 -24.88
N HIS A 104 -17.08 -10.63 -24.20
CA HIS A 104 -16.67 -9.37 -23.62
C HIS A 104 -16.92 -9.34 -22.12
N PHE A 105 -15.96 -8.82 -21.40
CA PHE A 105 -16.06 -8.45 -20.01
C PHE A 105 -15.63 -6.99 -19.86
N LEU A 106 -16.43 -6.18 -19.21
CA LEU A 106 -16.10 -4.81 -18.82
C LEU A 106 -16.42 -4.66 -17.33
N ARG A 107 -15.50 -4.12 -16.57
CA ARG A 107 -15.72 -3.73 -15.18
C ARG A 107 -15.18 -2.32 -14.96
N ILE A 108 -16.01 -1.48 -14.35
CA ILE A 108 -15.63 -0.16 -13.85
C ILE A 108 -15.84 -0.21 -12.33
N THR A 109 -14.83 0.15 -11.57
CA THR A 109 -14.89 0.16 -10.11
C THR A 109 -14.38 1.50 -9.62
N ALA A 110 -15.15 2.14 -8.73
CA ALA A 110 -14.70 3.27 -7.94
C ALA A 110 -14.66 2.86 -6.46
N ARG A 111 -13.61 3.25 -5.77
CA ARG A 111 -13.41 2.96 -4.34
C ARG A 111 -13.05 4.24 -3.62
N ASN A 112 -13.70 4.47 -2.50
CA ASN A 112 -13.28 5.44 -1.50
C ASN A 112 -12.98 4.70 -0.20
N GLN A 113 -11.80 4.95 0.36
CA GLN A 113 -11.35 4.31 1.60
C GLN A 113 -10.82 5.37 2.54
N THR A 114 -11.29 5.35 3.78
CA THR A 114 -10.83 6.24 4.85
C THR A 114 -10.54 5.46 6.12
N GLY A 115 -9.69 6.01 6.98
CA GLY A 115 -9.40 5.45 8.30
C GLY A 115 -8.06 5.90 8.84
N ASP A 116 -7.75 5.41 10.02
CA ASP A 116 -6.48 5.63 10.70
C ASP A 116 -5.79 4.29 10.96
N SER A 117 -4.46 4.25 10.82
CA SER A 117 -3.62 3.15 11.28
C SER A 117 -2.69 3.67 12.36
N ILE A 118 -2.71 3.03 13.50
CA ILE A 118 -2.01 3.48 14.69
C ILE A 118 -1.14 2.36 15.20
N ASN A 119 0.15 2.64 15.40
CA ASN A 119 1.02 1.66 16.04
C ASN A 119 0.71 1.61 17.54
N ARG A 120 0.12 0.50 17.94
CA ARG A 120 -0.34 0.25 19.30
C ARG A 120 0.78 0.30 20.34
N ASN A 121 1.90 -0.32 20.04
CA ASN A 121 3.02 -0.40 20.96
C ASN A 121 3.59 0.98 21.26
N SER A 122 3.67 1.82 20.25
CA SER A 122 4.17 3.17 20.41
C SER A 122 3.28 4.02 21.31
N ILE A 123 1.95 3.85 21.24
CA ILE A 123 1.02 4.55 22.12
C ILE A 123 1.16 4.05 23.56
N ALA A 124 1.30 2.74 23.74
CA ALA A 124 1.50 2.13 25.04
C ALA A 124 2.81 2.63 25.70
N ILE A 125 3.89 2.69 24.94
CA ILE A 125 5.16 3.26 25.42
C ILE A 125 4.96 4.73 25.80
N HIS A 126 4.32 5.52 24.96
CA HIS A 126 4.05 6.93 25.25
C HIS A 126 3.22 7.11 26.55
N GLN A 127 2.22 6.27 26.76
CA GLN A 127 1.36 6.29 27.93
C GLN A 127 2.16 6.09 29.24
N VAL A 128 3.15 5.19 29.23
CA VAL A 128 3.94 4.88 30.43
C VAL A 128 5.14 5.80 30.61
N THR A 129 5.71 6.30 29.53
CA THR A 129 6.86 7.22 29.61
C THR A 129 6.49 8.66 29.91
N ASN A 130 5.20 9.02 29.76
CA ASN A 130 4.68 10.36 30.02
C ASN A 130 3.51 10.32 31.02
N PRO A 131 3.78 10.01 32.31
CA PRO A 131 2.73 9.93 33.31
C PRO A 131 2.07 11.28 33.56
N ASN A 132 0.90 11.25 34.16
CA ASN A 132 0.24 12.46 34.63
C ASN A 132 1.08 13.12 35.75
N PRO A 133 0.87 14.41 36.03
CA PRO A 133 1.60 15.12 37.09
C PRO A 133 1.46 14.51 38.50
N ASP A 134 0.41 13.72 38.75
CA ASP A 134 0.18 12.97 39.98
C ASP A 134 0.86 11.58 40.00
N GLY A 135 1.63 11.25 38.99
CA GLY A 135 2.31 9.97 38.83
C GLY A 135 1.45 8.82 38.33
N SER A 136 0.16 9.04 38.09
CA SER A 136 -0.71 8.02 37.49
C SER A 136 -0.43 7.86 35.99
N SER A 137 -0.71 6.67 35.44
CA SER A 137 -0.55 6.44 34.00
C SER A 137 -1.50 7.34 33.19
N MET A 138 -1.00 7.85 32.08
CA MET A 138 -1.80 8.61 31.14
C MET A 138 -2.95 7.74 30.58
N SER A 139 -4.13 8.31 30.41
CA SER A 139 -5.22 7.57 29.81
C SER A 139 -4.92 7.23 28.33
N TRP A 140 -5.42 6.09 27.86
CA TRP A 140 -5.24 5.66 26.45
C TRP A 140 -5.68 6.72 25.44
N ASN A 141 -6.83 7.33 25.64
CA ASN A 141 -7.35 8.36 24.73
C ASN A 141 -6.44 9.60 24.71
N ARG A 142 -5.87 9.97 25.82
CA ARG A 142 -4.91 11.07 25.88
C ARG A 142 -3.61 10.68 25.20
N ALA A 143 -3.06 9.51 25.48
CA ALA A 143 -1.85 9.02 24.84
C ALA A 143 -2.01 8.94 23.32
N LEU A 144 -3.15 8.47 22.84
CA LEU A 144 -3.49 8.42 21.42
C LEU A 144 -3.50 9.84 20.79
N THR A 145 -4.11 10.80 21.48
CA THR A 145 -4.21 12.19 20.99
C THR A 145 -2.86 12.87 21.01
N ASP A 146 -2.14 12.78 22.10
CA ASP A 146 -0.84 13.43 22.29
C ASP A 146 0.20 12.81 21.33
N TYR A 147 0.21 11.48 21.19
CA TYR A 147 1.11 10.77 20.31
C TYR A 147 0.87 11.10 18.82
N GLY A 148 -0.37 11.17 18.41
CA GLY A 148 -0.72 11.61 17.06
C GLY A 148 -0.34 13.05 16.79
N ARG A 149 -0.47 13.93 17.80
CA ARG A 149 -0.14 15.35 17.67
C ARG A 149 1.37 15.63 17.70
N ASP A 150 2.12 14.92 18.54
CA ASP A 150 3.52 15.22 18.80
C ASP A 150 4.49 14.53 17.84
N GLY A 151 3.98 13.83 16.83
CA GLY A 151 4.77 13.26 15.74
C GLY A 151 5.70 12.11 16.11
N LEU A 152 5.58 11.60 17.31
CA LEU A 152 6.42 10.51 17.81
C LEU A 152 6.01 9.15 17.26
N GLY A 153 4.92 9.07 16.51
CA GLY A 153 4.31 7.83 16.20
C GLY A 153 3.98 7.53 14.76
N TRP A 154 3.80 6.29 14.59
CA TRP A 154 3.29 5.67 13.39
C TRP A 154 1.76 5.79 13.35
N TRP A 155 1.26 7.02 13.39
CA TRP A 155 -0.12 7.31 13.10
C TRP A 155 -0.24 7.68 11.63
N ILE A 156 -0.89 6.84 10.88
CA ILE A 156 -1.11 7.00 9.46
C ILE A 156 -2.61 7.24 9.27
N LYS A 157 -2.97 8.42 8.82
CA LYS A 157 -4.26 8.65 8.22
C LYS A 157 -4.23 8.17 6.78
N PHE A 158 -5.29 7.60 6.30
CA PHE A 158 -5.46 7.35 4.90
C PHE A 158 -6.88 7.68 4.46
N ASN A 159 -6.94 8.38 3.37
CA ASN A 159 -8.12 8.64 2.58
C ASN A 159 -7.68 8.44 1.13
N SER A 160 -8.34 7.60 0.39
CA SER A 160 -7.95 7.29 -0.98
C SER A 160 -9.16 7.14 -1.85
N ASP A 161 -9.14 7.81 -2.98
CA ASP A 161 -10.09 7.64 -4.07
C ASP A 161 -9.41 6.89 -5.22
N ASP A 162 -9.94 5.73 -5.58
CA ASP A 162 -9.40 4.91 -6.65
C ASP A 162 -10.47 4.64 -7.71
N VAL A 163 -10.05 4.63 -8.96
CA VAL A 163 -10.87 4.22 -10.10
C VAL A 163 -10.12 3.16 -10.91
N ASN A 164 -10.79 2.06 -11.21
CA ASN A 164 -10.26 1.00 -12.04
C ASN A 164 -11.24 0.68 -13.17
N VAL A 165 -10.71 0.54 -14.36
CA VAL A 165 -11.43 0.08 -15.54
C VAL A 165 -10.72 -1.12 -16.12
N ASP A 166 -11.43 -2.23 -16.27
CA ASP A 166 -10.92 -3.46 -16.89
C ASP A 166 -11.83 -3.84 -18.05
N TYR A 167 -11.25 -4.03 -19.20
CA TYR A 167 -11.94 -4.59 -20.35
C TYR A 167 -11.17 -5.78 -20.93
N GLN A 168 -11.90 -6.84 -21.24
CA GLN A 168 -11.35 -8.02 -21.90
C GLN A 168 -12.26 -8.51 -23.00
N PHE A 169 -11.66 -8.80 -24.13
CA PHE A 169 -12.22 -9.59 -25.20
C PHE A 169 -11.60 -10.99 -25.21
N ASN A 170 -12.42 -12.03 -25.35
CA ASN A 170 -11.98 -13.43 -25.37
C ASN A 170 -12.81 -14.18 -26.41
N ASN A 171 -12.16 -14.73 -27.43
CA ASN A 171 -12.86 -15.47 -28.47
C ASN A 171 -12.03 -16.63 -29.04
N GLN A 172 -12.72 -17.72 -29.32
CA GLN A 172 -12.20 -18.84 -30.11
C GLN A 172 -12.47 -18.54 -31.59
N LEU A 173 -11.48 -17.99 -32.29
CA LEU A 173 -11.63 -17.57 -33.68
C LEU A 173 -11.72 -18.76 -34.63
N THR A 174 -10.99 -19.83 -34.34
CA THR A 174 -11.04 -21.12 -35.07
C THR A 174 -10.83 -22.26 -34.07
N ASP A 175 -11.01 -23.50 -34.49
CA ASP A 175 -10.73 -24.66 -33.63
C ASP A 175 -9.29 -24.72 -33.10
N ARG A 176 -8.38 -23.96 -33.70
CA ARG A 176 -6.95 -23.91 -33.35
C ARG A 176 -6.48 -22.62 -32.80
N LEU A 177 -7.26 -21.54 -32.89
CA LEU A 177 -6.83 -20.21 -32.51
C LEU A 177 -7.81 -19.57 -31.53
N LYS A 178 -7.32 -19.35 -30.32
CA LYS A 178 -7.98 -18.52 -29.30
C LYS A 178 -7.24 -17.20 -29.14
N VAL A 179 -7.97 -16.12 -29.01
CA VAL A 179 -7.44 -14.77 -28.80
C VAL A 179 -8.05 -14.19 -27.53
N VAL A 180 -7.21 -13.59 -26.71
CA VAL A 180 -7.60 -12.73 -25.58
C VAL A 180 -6.93 -11.39 -25.79
N SER A 181 -7.65 -10.31 -25.64
CA SER A 181 -7.09 -8.95 -25.63
C SER A 181 -7.85 -8.07 -24.66
N GLY A 182 -7.23 -7.01 -24.22
CA GLY A 182 -7.89 -6.11 -23.30
C GLY A 182 -7.09 -4.88 -23.00
N PHE A 183 -7.70 -4.03 -22.21
CA PHE A 183 -7.03 -2.88 -21.61
C PHE A 183 -7.47 -2.75 -20.15
N ASP A 184 -6.61 -2.13 -19.36
CA ASP A 184 -6.89 -1.69 -18.01
C ASP A 184 -6.45 -0.24 -17.81
N TYR A 185 -7.16 0.45 -16.93
CA TYR A 185 -6.83 1.77 -16.45
C TYR A 185 -6.97 1.78 -14.94
N GLU A 186 -5.99 2.36 -14.26
CA GLU A 186 -5.99 2.56 -12.82
C GLU A 186 -5.67 4.02 -12.52
N PHE A 187 -6.44 4.60 -11.63
CA PHE A 187 -6.20 5.93 -11.06
C PHE A 187 -6.27 5.84 -9.55
N LYS A 188 -5.33 6.49 -8.87
CA LYS A 188 -5.23 6.59 -7.42
C LYS A 188 -5.02 8.02 -7.01
N ASP A 189 -5.77 8.44 -6.00
CA ASP A 189 -5.71 9.78 -5.41
C ASP A 189 -5.67 9.62 -3.87
N PRO A 190 -4.48 9.34 -3.29
CA PRO A 190 -4.34 9.16 -1.85
C PRO A 190 -4.19 10.50 -1.14
N HIS A 191 -4.83 10.61 0.02
CA HIS A 191 -4.70 11.72 0.94
C HIS A 191 -4.40 11.21 2.33
N THR A 192 -3.22 11.52 2.85
CA THR A 192 -2.78 11.05 4.17
C THR A 192 -2.56 12.17 5.18
N ASP A 193 -2.84 13.42 4.80
CA ASP A 193 -2.51 14.60 5.60
C ASP A 193 -1.02 14.61 6.00
N ARG A 194 -0.14 14.15 5.11
CA ARG A 194 1.30 14.02 5.36
C ARG A 194 1.67 13.12 6.54
N THR A 195 0.87 12.11 6.82
CA THR A 195 1.18 11.13 7.89
C THR A 195 1.86 9.88 7.36
N ALA A 196 1.68 9.54 6.08
CA ALA A 196 2.28 8.36 5.45
C ALA A 196 3.11 8.68 4.20
N ILE A 197 2.61 9.58 3.39
CA ILE A 197 3.28 10.09 2.19
C ILE A 197 3.34 11.62 2.27
N ASN A 198 4.25 12.24 1.51
CA ASN A 198 4.35 13.71 1.49
C ASN A 198 3.33 14.34 0.53
N ASP A 199 2.06 13.96 0.71
CA ASP A 199 0.94 14.53 -0.02
C ASP A 199 0.60 15.94 0.45
N GLU A 200 -0.14 16.70 -0.40
CA GLU A 200 -0.56 18.06 -0.08
C GLU A 200 -1.52 18.06 1.12
N GLY A 201 -1.21 18.86 2.13
CA GLY A 201 -2.08 19.01 3.29
C GLY A 201 -1.42 19.64 4.50
N THR A 202 -2.19 19.75 5.57
CA THR A 202 -1.69 20.20 6.87
C THR A 202 -1.31 18.98 7.71
N SER A 203 -0.02 18.84 7.99
CA SER A 203 0.45 17.76 8.86
C SER A 203 -0.16 17.91 10.25
N PRO A 204 -0.88 16.91 10.77
CA PRO A 204 -1.39 16.93 12.13
C PRO A 204 -0.27 16.87 13.16
N ILE A 205 0.93 16.52 12.73
CA ILE A 205 2.13 16.39 13.55
C ILE A 205 2.79 17.75 13.75
N THR A 206 3.10 18.44 12.65
CA THR A 206 3.81 19.73 12.70
C THR A 206 2.88 20.94 12.67
N GLY A 207 1.62 20.76 12.31
CA GLY A 207 0.66 21.83 12.06
C GLY A 207 0.96 22.66 10.81
N ASN A 208 1.99 22.31 10.03
CA ASN A 208 2.40 23.05 8.85
C ASN A 208 1.72 22.49 7.59
N TYR A 209 1.29 23.39 6.72
CA TYR A 209 0.84 23.04 5.37
C TYR A 209 2.04 22.82 4.45
N GLY A 210 1.97 21.84 3.58
CA GLY A 210 3.02 21.54 2.59
C GLY A 210 2.73 20.25 1.85
N GLY A 211 3.78 19.65 1.27
CA GLY A 211 3.67 18.46 0.45
C GLY A 211 3.28 18.77 -1.00
N THR A 212 2.99 17.75 -1.76
CA THR A 212 2.64 17.82 -3.18
C THR A 212 1.35 17.05 -3.47
N ASP A 213 0.63 17.43 -4.52
CA ASP A 213 -0.53 16.67 -5.01
C ASP A 213 -0.04 15.36 -5.63
N ILE A 214 -0.16 14.27 -4.87
CA ILE A 214 0.30 12.93 -5.28
C ILE A 214 -0.87 12.17 -5.87
N LYS A 215 -0.87 12.05 -7.18
CA LYS A 215 -1.80 11.21 -7.94
C LYS A 215 -1.02 10.22 -8.78
N GLU A 216 -1.63 9.14 -9.13
CA GLU A 216 -1.01 8.11 -9.97
C GLU A 216 -2.01 7.56 -10.96
N SER A 217 -1.64 7.55 -12.22
CA SER A 217 -2.40 6.90 -13.27
C SER A 217 -1.55 5.89 -14.04
N ARG A 218 -2.19 4.81 -14.42
CA ARG A 218 -1.61 3.77 -15.25
C ARG A 218 -2.65 3.21 -16.21
N TYR A 219 -2.25 2.97 -17.43
CA TYR A 219 -3.04 2.19 -18.37
C TYR A 219 -2.18 1.12 -19.05
N GLY A 220 -2.83 0.00 -19.31
CA GLY A 220 -2.20 -1.15 -19.95
C GLY A 220 -3.07 -1.67 -21.07
N ILE A 221 -2.42 -2.13 -22.13
CA ILE A 221 -3.06 -2.85 -23.23
C ILE A 221 -2.34 -4.18 -23.37
N TYR A 222 -3.11 -5.26 -23.51
CA TYR A 222 -2.53 -6.57 -23.64
C TYR A 222 -3.22 -7.42 -24.70
N GLY A 223 -2.48 -8.39 -25.23
CA GLY A 223 -2.98 -9.39 -26.14
C GLY A 223 -2.31 -10.75 -25.88
N GLN A 224 -3.08 -11.79 -26.07
CA GLN A 224 -2.62 -13.18 -25.98
C GLN A 224 -3.22 -13.99 -27.11
N ILE A 225 -2.46 -14.89 -27.65
CA ILE A 225 -2.89 -15.93 -28.59
C ILE A 225 -2.53 -17.30 -28.05
N ASP A 226 -3.46 -18.24 -28.17
CA ASP A 226 -3.24 -19.66 -27.98
C ASP A 226 -3.45 -20.33 -29.34
N TYR A 227 -2.40 -20.91 -29.89
CA TYR A 227 -2.45 -21.53 -31.20
C TYR A 227 -2.04 -23.02 -31.15
N ILE A 228 -2.93 -23.88 -31.61
CA ILE A 228 -2.70 -25.32 -31.76
C ILE A 228 -2.09 -25.56 -33.13
N ILE A 229 -0.78 -25.84 -33.21
CA ILE A 229 -0.07 -26.16 -34.45
C ILE A 229 -0.56 -27.51 -34.95
N ASN A 230 -0.57 -28.50 -34.08
CA ASN A 230 -1.06 -29.86 -34.35
C ASN A 230 -1.39 -30.58 -33.02
N ASN A 231 -1.68 -31.89 -33.06
CA ASN A 231 -2.05 -32.66 -31.88
C ASN A 231 -0.97 -32.72 -30.78
N GLU A 232 0.29 -32.47 -31.14
CA GLU A 232 1.43 -32.53 -30.20
C GLU A 232 1.92 -31.15 -29.81
N PHE A 233 1.84 -30.16 -30.67
CA PHE A 233 2.45 -28.87 -30.47
C PHE A 233 1.42 -27.74 -30.39
N SER A 234 1.60 -26.86 -29.40
CA SER A 234 0.88 -25.60 -29.28
C SER A 234 1.80 -24.45 -28.84
N ILE A 235 1.45 -23.26 -29.24
CA ILE A 235 2.10 -22.01 -28.85
C ILE A 235 1.11 -21.18 -28.06
N ASN A 236 1.57 -20.61 -26.94
CA ASN A 236 0.93 -19.50 -26.25
C ASN A 236 1.88 -18.31 -26.33
N SER A 237 1.39 -17.19 -26.79
CA SER A 237 2.17 -15.95 -26.84
C SER A 237 1.33 -14.80 -26.32
N SER A 238 1.92 -13.95 -25.52
CA SER A 238 1.28 -12.75 -25.00
C SER A 238 2.23 -11.57 -25.05
N MET A 239 1.64 -10.40 -25.12
CA MET A 239 2.34 -9.12 -24.99
C MET A 239 1.51 -8.16 -24.20
N ARG A 240 2.17 -7.35 -23.40
CA ARG A 240 1.57 -6.27 -22.66
C ARG A 240 2.40 -5.00 -22.83
N PHE A 241 1.71 -3.92 -23.04
CA PHE A 241 2.26 -2.56 -23.05
C PHE A 241 1.60 -1.79 -21.92
N ASP A 242 2.39 -1.20 -21.04
CA ASP A 242 1.94 -0.33 -19.97
C ASP A 242 2.50 1.07 -20.17
N ASP A 243 1.74 2.07 -19.81
CA ASP A 243 2.19 3.46 -19.68
C ASP A 243 1.81 3.95 -18.30
N HIS A 244 2.82 4.25 -17.51
CA HIS A 244 2.71 4.66 -16.11
C HIS A 244 3.22 6.09 -15.98
N GLU A 245 2.49 6.92 -15.27
CA GLU A 245 2.79 8.34 -15.13
C GLU A 245 4.24 8.63 -14.71
N PHE A 246 4.78 7.82 -13.79
CA PHE A 246 6.14 8.03 -13.25
C PHE A 246 7.23 7.20 -13.94
N TYR A 247 6.90 5.98 -14.36
CA TYR A 247 7.90 5.07 -14.94
C TYR A 247 7.88 5.05 -16.46
N GLY A 248 6.88 5.73 -17.04
CA GLY A 248 6.73 5.76 -18.49
C GLY A 248 6.32 4.40 -19.05
N LYS A 249 6.83 4.11 -20.23
CA LYS A 249 6.36 3.01 -21.07
C LYS A 249 7.18 1.74 -20.84
N THR A 250 6.48 0.63 -20.67
CA THR A 250 7.08 -0.71 -20.55
C THR A 250 6.45 -1.67 -21.54
N PHE A 251 7.22 -2.66 -21.96
CA PHE A 251 6.76 -3.71 -22.86
C PHE A 251 7.19 -5.08 -22.36
N SER A 252 6.23 -5.97 -22.16
CA SER A 252 6.41 -7.29 -21.57
C SER A 252 5.92 -8.38 -22.51
N PRO A 253 6.76 -8.89 -23.42
CA PRO A 253 6.46 -10.05 -24.22
C PRO A 253 6.69 -11.35 -23.46
N ARG A 254 5.87 -12.35 -23.76
CA ARG A 254 6.04 -13.72 -23.28
C ARG A 254 5.62 -14.71 -24.37
N ALA A 255 6.36 -15.79 -24.53
CA ALA A 255 6.01 -16.88 -25.42
C ALA A 255 6.28 -18.22 -24.76
N SER A 256 5.47 -19.23 -25.08
CA SER A 256 5.72 -20.59 -24.69
C SER A 256 5.41 -21.56 -25.81
N LEU A 257 6.27 -22.56 -25.96
CA LEU A 257 6.07 -23.70 -26.82
C LEU A 257 5.79 -24.92 -25.93
N VAL A 258 4.68 -25.60 -26.21
CA VAL A 258 4.25 -26.80 -25.49
C VAL A 258 4.28 -27.98 -26.43
N ARG A 259 4.95 -29.07 -26.03
CA ARG A 259 4.89 -30.37 -26.69
C ARG A 259 4.26 -31.39 -25.76
N LYS A 260 3.14 -31.95 -26.19
CA LYS A 260 2.46 -33.07 -25.54
C LYS A 260 3.08 -34.41 -25.98
N ASN A 261 2.79 -35.49 -25.28
CA ASN A 261 3.23 -36.85 -25.59
C ASN A 261 4.78 -37.00 -25.69
N PHE A 262 5.52 -36.16 -24.94
CA PHE A 262 6.96 -36.31 -24.82
C PHE A 262 7.29 -37.20 -23.61
N LEU A 263 7.89 -38.37 -23.84
CA LEU A 263 8.20 -39.34 -22.77
C LEU A 263 7.00 -39.61 -21.84
N SER A 264 5.82 -39.82 -22.43
CA SER A 264 4.53 -39.99 -21.72
C SER A 264 4.04 -38.74 -20.93
N GLY A 265 4.67 -37.60 -21.08
CA GLY A 265 4.32 -36.34 -20.41
C GLY A 265 4.22 -35.18 -21.39
N THR A 266 4.32 -34.00 -20.84
CA THR A 266 4.31 -32.72 -21.55
C THR A 266 5.56 -31.93 -21.21
N ILE A 267 6.26 -31.43 -22.21
CA ILE A 267 7.38 -30.48 -22.04
C ILE A 267 6.93 -29.10 -22.49
N LYS A 268 7.35 -28.09 -21.74
CA LYS A 268 7.03 -26.68 -21.97
C LYS A 268 8.28 -25.83 -21.86
N LEU A 269 8.57 -25.07 -22.90
CA LEU A 269 9.59 -24.05 -22.93
C LEU A 269 8.90 -22.69 -22.87
N ILE A 270 9.31 -21.84 -21.93
CA ILE A 270 8.75 -20.50 -21.72
C ILE A 270 9.89 -19.50 -21.76
N ALA A 271 9.69 -18.40 -22.46
CA ALA A 271 10.56 -17.23 -22.40
C ALA A 271 9.71 -15.98 -22.26
N GLY A 272 10.16 -15.04 -21.47
CA GLY A 272 9.43 -13.80 -21.27
C GLY A 272 10.21 -12.76 -20.48
N THR A 273 9.68 -11.54 -20.53
CA THR A 273 10.14 -10.41 -19.71
C THR A 273 9.00 -9.96 -18.82
N GLY A 274 9.35 -9.29 -17.73
CA GLY A 274 8.41 -8.65 -16.83
C GLY A 274 9.07 -7.49 -16.12
N PHE A 275 8.28 -6.71 -15.44
CA PHE A 275 8.77 -5.63 -14.60
C PHE A 275 7.98 -5.58 -13.28
N LYS A 276 8.59 -4.98 -12.27
CA LYS A 276 7.95 -4.60 -11.02
C LYS A 276 8.14 -3.10 -10.82
N ALA A 277 7.04 -2.38 -10.71
CA ALA A 277 7.05 -0.98 -10.35
C ALA A 277 7.07 -0.84 -8.82
N PRO A 278 7.89 0.05 -8.24
CA PRO A 278 7.74 0.46 -6.86
C PRO A 278 6.34 1.03 -6.63
N THR A 279 5.76 0.70 -5.50
CA THR A 279 4.43 1.19 -5.13
C THR A 279 4.44 2.70 -4.87
N LEU A 280 3.28 3.33 -4.93
CA LEU A 280 3.09 4.74 -4.59
C LEU A 280 3.64 5.04 -3.18
N LEU A 281 3.38 4.15 -2.21
CA LEU A 281 3.90 4.29 -0.85
C LEU A 281 5.44 4.20 -0.80
N GLU A 282 6.04 3.21 -1.47
CA GLU A 282 7.51 3.06 -1.50
C GLU A 282 8.21 4.29 -2.08
N ARG A 283 7.60 4.95 -3.06
CA ARG A 283 8.15 6.17 -3.68
C ARG A 283 8.00 7.43 -2.83
N ASN A 284 6.91 7.53 -2.08
CA ASN A 284 6.49 8.76 -1.42
C ASN A 284 6.42 8.63 0.10
N ILE A 285 7.01 7.58 0.67
CA ILE A 285 6.91 7.33 2.10
C ILE A 285 7.45 8.53 2.90
N TYR A 286 6.61 9.02 3.79
CA TYR A 286 6.88 10.11 4.71
C TYR A 286 6.54 9.62 6.11
N ALA A 287 7.47 8.96 6.76
CA ALA A 287 7.26 8.41 8.09
C ALA A 287 7.67 9.45 9.13
N GLY A 288 6.75 10.36 9.45
CA GLY A 288 6.81 11.26 10.59
C GLY A 288 8.23 11.73 10.97
N GLN A 289 8.92 12.49 10.12
CA GLN A 289 10.27 13.01 10.29
C GLN A 289 11.43 12.12 9.77
N LYS A 290 11.17 11.01 9.08
CA LYS A 290 12.25 10.20 8.53
C LYS A 290 11.96 9.87 7.09
N ALA A 291 12.39 10.74 6.18
CA ALA A 291 12.44 10.40 4.77
C ALA A 291 13.46 9.29 4.56
N ILE A 292 13.02 8.15 4.12
CA ILE A 292 13.88 6.97 4.05
C ILE A 292 13.92 6.39 2.63
N ALA A 293 13.02 6.79 1.74
CA ALA A 293 12.96 6.21 0.40
C ALA A 293 13.62 7.10 -0.65
N GLY A 294 14.37 6.47 -1.52
CA GLY A 294 15.03 7.15 -2.64
C GLY A 294 14.03 7.86 -3.56
N GLY A 295 14.44 9.01 -4.09
CA GLY A 295 13.64 9.84 -4.97
C GLY A 295 12.60 10.71 -4.29
N ASN A 296 12.62 10.77 -2.99
CA ASN A 296 11.65 11.48 -2.21
C ASN A 296 12.16 12.88 -1.81
N GLU A 297 12.47 13.72 -2.80
CA GLU A 297 12.87 15.10 -2.56
C GLU A 297 11.84 15.85 -1.70
N GLY A 298 10.56 15.65 -1.97
CA GLY A 298 9.49 16.26 -1.22
C GLY A 298 9.32 15.74 0.21
N ALA A 299 9.84 14.58 0.58
CA ALA A 299 9.73 14.05 1.93
C ALA A 299 10.56 14.84 2.95
N LEU A 300 11.57 15.53 2.49
CA LEU A 300 12.44 16.36 3.32
C LEU A 300 12.00 17.83 3.36
N ASP A 301 11.04 18.20 2.52
CA ASP A 301 10.51 19.56 2.41
C ASP A 301 10.04 20.18 3.76
N PRO A 302 9.38 19.42 4.66
CA PRO A 302 9.00 19.97 5.96
C PRO A 302 10.17 20.38 6.83
N TYR A 303 11.32 19.79 6.63
CA TYR A 303 12.51 20.09 7.43
C TYR A 303 13.24 21.34 6.95
N LEU A 304 13.07 21.70 5.69
CA LEU A 304 13.74 22.87 5.09
C LEU A 304 13.32 24.19 5.75
N ASN A 305 12.17 24.23 6.40
CA ASN A 305 11.61 25.45 6.98
C ASN A 305 11.45 25.40 8.51
N ILE A 306 11.93 24.36 9.18
CA ILE A 306 11.85 24.23 10.64
C ILE A 306 13.25 24.40 11.23
N PRO A 307 13.47 25.40 12.13
CA PRO A 307 14.74 25.49 12.84
C PRO A 307 14.89 24.33 13.83
N TYR A 308 16.00 23.64 13.77
CA TYR A 308 16.32 22.55 14.70
C TYR A 308 17.35 23.01 15.72
N PRO A 309 17.12 22.80 17.03
CA PRO A 309 18.13 23.03 18.05
C PRO A 309 19.37 22.15 17.79
N GLN A 310 20.56 22.71 18.01
CA GLN A 310 21.83 22.00 17.81
C GLN A 310 21.87 20.67 18.59
N ASP A 311 21.32 20.63 19.80
CA ASP A 311 21.28 19.43 20.66
C ASP A 311 20.52 18.27 19.99
N PHE A 312 19.46 18.57 19.24
CA PHE A 312 18.71 17.55 18.50
C PHE A 312 19.56 16.89 17.42
N ILE A 313 20.28 17.70 16.67
CA ILE A 313 21.15 17.23 15.57
C ILE A 313 22.33 16.43 16.13
N VAL A 314 22.98 16.94 17.19
CA VAL A 314 24.11 16.25 17.86
C VAL A 314 23.66 14.88 18.38
N ASN A 315 22.49 14.78 18.99
CA ASN A 315 21.96 13.51 19.49
C ASN A 315 21.59 12.56 18.35
N ALA A 316 21.02 13.05 17.25
CA ALA A 316 20.71 12.25 16.07
C ALA A 316 21.98 11.72 15.40
N VAL A 317 23.03 12.56 15.31
CA VAL A 317 24.36 12.19 14.81
C VAL A 317 25.00 11.12 15.68
N ALA A 318 25.01 11.28 17.00
CA ALA A 318 25.58 10.31 17.93
C ALA A 318 24.88 8.95 17.85
N LEU A 319 23.54 8.96 17.77
CA LEU A 319 22.74 7.74 17.63
C LEU A 319 22.98 7.02 16.29
N GLY A 320 23.13 7.77 15.22
CA GLY A 320 23.44 7.25 13.88
C GLY A 320 24.82 6.59 13.86
N SER A 321 25.85 7.25 14.39
CA SER A 321 27.21 6.72 14.48
C SER A 321 27.30 5.45 15.34
N ALA A 322 26.58 5.39 16.44
CA ALA A 322 26.53 4.22 17.32
C ALA A 322 25.89 2.99 16.63
N ASN A 323 25.05 3.21 15.61
CA ASN A 323 24.41 2.16 14.83
C ASN A 323 25.10 1.90 13.47
N GLY A 324 26.31 2.43 13.26
CA GLY A 324 27.12 2.17 12.07
C GLY A 324 26.68 2.96 10.81
N PHE A 325 25.86 3.99 10.97
CA PHE A 325 25.52 4.91 9.87
C PHE A 325 26.58 6.00 9.74
N THR A 326 27.00 6.30 8.52
CA THR A 326 27.84 7.45 8.26
C THR A 326 26.98 8.71 8.43
N VAL A 327 27.26 9.45 9.49
CA VAL A 327 26.58 10.72 9.74
C VAL A 327 27.38 11.81 9.10
N VAL A 328 26.74 12.56 8.20
CA VAL A 328 27.36 13.71 7.55
C VAL A 328 27.32 14.90 8.50
N ASP A 329 28.39 15.66 8.52
CA ASP A 329 28.50 16.89 9.31
C ASP A 329 27.43 17.91 8.87
N PHE A 330 26.39 18.10 9.68
CA PHE A 330 25.57 19.30 9.58
C PHE A 330 26.46 20.50 9.91
N LYS A 331 26.44 21.47 9.04
CA LYS A 331 27.19 22.70 9.27
C LYS A 331 26.23 23.80 9.67
N ASP A 332 26.42 24.28 10.86
CA ASP A 332 25.83 25.55 11.31
C ASP A 332 26.59 26.67 10.56
N LEU A 333 26.00 27.14 9.45
CA LEU A 333 26.65 28.09 8.55
C LEU A 333 26.70 29.52 9.11
N ASN A 334 25.77 29.84 10.00
CA ASN A 334 25.65 31.20 10.60
C ASN A 334 26.12 31.25 12.06
N GLY A 335 26.37 30.09 12.70
CA GLY A 335 26.91 30.01 14.06
C GLY A 335 25.91 30.33 15.15
N ASP A 336 24.60 30.24 14.91
CA ASP A 336 23.55 30.55 15.87
C ASP A 336 23.09 29.37 16.73
N GLY A 337 23.60 28.19 16.47
CA GLY A 337 23.24 26.96 17.16
C GLY A 337 21.90 26.35 16.73
N ILE A 338 21.33 26.83 15.63
CA ILE A 338 20.06 26.38 15.08
C ILE A 338 20.28 26.02 13.60
N TYR A 339 19.90 24.82 13.19
CA TYR A 339 19.99 24.41 11.79
C TYR A 339 18.71 24.83 11.06
N ASN A 340 18.85 25.67 10.07
CA ASN A 340 17.75 26.20 9.26
C ASN A 340 17.64 25.47 7.91
N GLY A 341 16.63 25.82 7.11
CA GLY A 341 16.36 25.19 5.83
C GLY A 341 17.53 25.16 4.85
N VAL A 342 18.37 26.20 4.82
CA VAL A 342 19.52 26.26 3.92
C VAL A 342 20.60 25.25 4.31
N GLU A 343 20.82 25.07 5.60
CA GLU A 343 21.81 24.14 6.13
C GLU A 343 21.35 22.69 5.95
N ILE A 344 20.06 22.44 6.10
CA ILE A 344 19.43 21.16 5.84
C ILE A 344 19.42 20.85 4.34
N ASP A 345 19.14 21.83 3.48
CA ASP A 345 19.17 21.67 2.02
C ASP A 345 20.56 21.28 1.52
N SER A 346 21.62 21.86 2.08
CA SER A 346 23.00 21.46 1.80
C SER A 346 23.27 19.99 2.16
N PHE A 347 22.73 19.49 3.27
CA PHE A 347 22.83 18.10 3.67
C PHE A 347 22.06 17.18 2.72
N ILE A 348 20.83 17.53 2.35
CA ILE A 348 19.98 16.79 1.43
C ILE A 348 20.64 16.67 0.05
N THR A 349 21.14 17.77 -0.48
CA THR A 349 21.81 17.79 -1.80
C THR A 349 23.03 16.87 -1.83
N SER A 350 23.79 16.77 -0.73
CA SER A 350 24.94 15.88 -0.63
C SER A 350 24.60 14.40 -0.46
N ASN A 351 23.38 14.10 -0.02
CA ASN A 351 22.89 12.75 0.25
C ASN A 351 21.71 12.35 -0.65
N TYR A 352 21.61 12.98 -1.80
CA TYR A 352 20.55 12.66 -2.76
C TYR A 352 20.54 11.16 -3.10
N VAL A 353 19.40 10.55 -2.93
CA VAL A 353 19.15 9.16 -3.31
C VAL A 353 18.33 9.15 -4.58
N GLU A 354 18.85 8.53 -5.64
CA GLU A 354 18.14 8.44 -6.91
C GLU A 354 16.72 7.87 -6.75
N PRO A 355 15.75 8.35 -7.54
CA PRO A 355 14.42 7.80 -7.60
C PRO A 355 14.42 6.28 -7.80
N LEU A 356 13.51 5.60 -7.14
CA LEU A 356 13.30 4.18 -7.36
C LEU A 356 12.94 3.93 -8.82
N LYS A 357 13.64 2.98 -9.44
CA LYS A 357 13.45 2.60 -10.86
C LYS A 357 12.64 1.31 -10.94
N LEU A 358 12.12 1.04 -12.13
CA LEU A 358 11.52 -0.26 -12.42
C LEU A 358 12.56 -1.38 -12.27
N GLU A 359 12.15 -2.45 -11.61
CA GLU A 359 12.88 -3.72 -11.64
C GLU A 359 12.46 -4.47 -12.90
N GLU A 360 13.38 -4.75 -13.78
CA GLU A 360 13.14 -5.55 -14.98
C GLU A 360 13.72 -6.95 -14.81
N HIS A 361 12.98 -7.95 -15.24
CA HIS A 361 13.44 -9.34 -15.21
C HIS A 361 13.19 -10.02 -16.55
N GLN A 362 14.05 -10.95 -16.88
CA GLN A 362 13.93 -11.85 -18.01
C GLN A 362 14.03 -13.29 -17.51
N SER A 363 13.20 -14.17 -18.04
CA SER A 363 13.22 -15.57 -17.67
C SER A 363 13.16 -16.48 -18.88
N ILE A 364 13.86 -17.61 -18.78
CA ILE A 364 13.70 -18.78 -19.66
C ILE A 364 13.51 -19.99 -18.75
N GLU A 365 12.42 -20.69 -18.96
CA GLU A 365 12.01 -21.81 -18.11
C GLU A 365 11.76 -23.03 -18.98
N LEU A 366 12.22 -24.19 -18.53
CA LEU A 366 11.90 -25.50 -19.09
C LEU A 366 11.19 -26.34 -18.04
N ALA A 367 9.96 -26.74 -18.32
CA ALA A 367 9.15 -27.57 -17.41
C ALA A 367 8.78 -28.88 -18.08
N TYR A 368 8.77 -29.95 -17.31
CA TYR A 368 8.25 -31.26 -17.68
C TYR A 368 7.22 -31.73 -16.67
N THR A 369 6.09 -32.24 -17.16
CA THR A 369 5.03 -32.83 -16.35
C THR A 369 4.69 -34.16 -16.93
N GLY A 370 4.96 -35.26 -16.23
CA GLY A 370 4.68 -36.63 -16.60
C GLY A 370 3.79 -37.33 -15.61
#